data_f6e5eaf98db0ad8d503bb3bcbc4c959d
#
_entry.id   f6e5eaf98db0ad8d503bb3bcbc4c959d
#
_cell.length_a   1.000
_cell.length_b   1.000
_cell.length_c   1.000
_cell.angle_alpha   90.00
_cell.angle_beta   90.00
_cell.angle_gamma   90.00
#
_symmetry.space_group_name_H-M   'P 1'
#
loop_
_entity.id
_entity.type
_entity.pdbx_description
1 polymer ?
#
loop_
_entity_poly.entity_id
_entity_poly.type
_entity_poly.pdbx_seq_one_letter_code
_entity_poly.pdbx_strand_id
1 'polypeptide(L)'
;WTAYAPWAAGTLNTVDYLLICMLPLFCAKLANSIFVDLTSYKNLMISKNKILGVMNEPEETGSMEPLQTATHEITFDSVDFSYVPGEPVLKHATFTVPDQKLTAIVGDSGSGKSTILNLIAKYYEATGGTISIGGKPINHVAAERVLEQVSMVDQDIFLFDDTIRDNIRHARPNATDTEIEDACREANCDSFIRKMEKGYDTPTGENGNLLSGGERQRISIARAILKNSPILLLDEATASLDIENELAVKQAIANLLKEKKTVVMIAHTLSIVKNADQILVMGDGRIAESGTHEELLAKGGKYAAMWNAEQKISA
;
A
#
# COMPACT_ATOMS: atom_id res chain seq x y z
N TRP A 1 -17.23 -63.84 -13.40
CA TRP A 1 -18.26 -64.77 -13.72
C TRP A 1 -18.06 -65.43 -15.10
N THR A 2 -17.63 -64.71 -16.14
CA THR A 2 -17.45 -65.22 -17.50
C THR A 2 -16.33 -66.28 -17.64
N ALA A 3 -15.33 -66.25 -16.79
CA ALA A 3 -14.21 -67.22 -16.83
C ALA A 3 -14.47 -68.47 -15.95
N TYR A 4 -15.43 -68.40 -15.01
CA TYR A 4 -15.71 -69.53 -14.10
C TYR A 4 -16.35 -70.72 -14.82
N ALA A 5 -17.29 -70.48 -15.69
CA ALA A 5 -17.99 -71.56 -16.40
C ALA A 5 -17.07 -72.42 -17.34
N PRO A 6 -16.16 -71.78 -18.15
CA PRO A 6 -15.20 -72.53 -18.92
C PRO A 6 -14.14 -73.30 -18.05
N TRP A 7 -13.78 -72.73 -16.90
CA TRP A 7 -12.87 -73.43 -15.96
C TRP A 7 -13.56 -74.61 -15.30
N ALA A 8 -14.79 -74.45 -14.82
CA ALA A 8 -15.58 -75.52 -14.23
C ALA A 8 -15.88 -76.66 -15.24
N ALA A 9 -16.01 -76.32 -16.53
CA ALA A 9 -16.18 -77.28 -17.62
C ALA A 9 -14.87 -77.95 -18.07
N GLY A 10 -13.71 -77.61 -17.48
CA GLY A 10 -12.40 -78.16 -17.81
C GLY A 10 -11.81 -77.69 -19.15
N THR A 11 -12.42 -76.68 -19.79
CA THR A 11 -11.94 -76.11 -21.06
C THR A 11 -10.94 -75.01 -20.86
N LEU A 12 -10.79 -74.45 -19.63
CA LEU A 12 -9.84 -73.47 -19.23
C LEU A 12 -8.99 -74.06 -18.09
N ASN A 13 -7.66 -73.97 -18.21
CA ASN A 13 -6.78 -74.44 -17.13
C ASN A 13 -6.81 -73.50 -15.91
N THR A 14 -6.42 -74.01 -14.75
CA THR A 14 -6.44 -73.25 -13.49
C THR A 14 -5.53 -72.02 -13.50
N VAL A 15 -4.39 -72.09 -14.21
CA VAL A 15 -3.43 -71.00 -14.32
C VAL A 15 -4.03 -69.83 -15.11
N ASP A 16 -4.65 -70.12 -16.26
CA ASP A 16 -5.28 -69.11 -17.12
C ASP A 16 -6.49 -68.50 -16.42
N TYR A 17 -7.28 -69.30 -15.67
CA TYR A 17 -8.36 -68.75 -14.83
C TYR A 17 -7.88 -67.78 -13.80
N LEU A 18 -6.80 -68.09 -13.06
CA LEU A 18 -6.20 -67.17 -12.09
C LEU A 18 -5.66 -65.90 -12.74
N LEU A 19 -5.00 -66.04 -13.90
CA LEU A 19 -4.52 -64.90 -14.66
C LEU A 19 -5.68 -63.96 -15.08
N ILE A 20 -6.77 -64.50 -15.60
CA ILE A 20 -7.94 -63.73 -16.01
C ILE A 20 -8.56 -63.01 -14.78
N CYS A 21 -8.58 -63.64 -13.61
CA CYS A 21 -9.09 -63.05 -12.39
C CYS A 21 -8.18 -61.90 -11.84
N MET A 22 -6.88 -62.04 -12.01
CA MET A 22 -5.89 -61.06 -11.53
C MET A 22 -5.70 -59.88 -12.48
N LEU A 23 -5.90 -60.07 -13.79
CA LEU A 23 -5.66 -59.07 -14.82
C LEU A 23 -6.46 -57.75 -14.56
N PRO A 24 -7.75 -57.76 -14.20
CA PRO A 24 -8.45 -56.50 -13.88
C PRO A 24 -7.85 -55.71 -12.72
N LEU A 25 -7.33 -56.40 -11.71
CA LEU A 25 -6.67 -55.75 -10.57
C LEU A 25 -5.39 -55.05 -11.00
N PHE A 26 -4.58 -55.69 -11.86
CA PHE A 26 -3.39 -55.04 -12.43
C PHE A 26 -3.76 -53.86 -13.32
N CYS A 27 -4.75 -54.03 -14.19
CA CYS A 27 -5.26 -52.94 -15.05
C CYS A 27 -5.79 -51.77 -14.22
N ALA A 28 -6.53 -52.02 -13.16
CA ALA A 28 -7.06 -50.98 -12.27
C ALA A 28 -5.90 -50.24 -11.55
N LYS A 29 -4.90 -50.95 -11.08
CA LYS A 29 -3.70 -50.35 -10.47
C LYS A 29 -2.93 -49.47 -11.45
N LEU A 30 -2.74 -49.94 -12.68
CA LEU A 30 -2.06 -49.17 -13.74
C LEU A 30 -2.85 -47.92 -14.11
N ALA A 31 -4.18 -48.05 -14.30
CA ALA A 31 -5.06 -46.92 -14.60
C ALA A 31 -5.02 -45.86 -13.50
N ASN A 32 -5.07 -46.31 -12.22
CA ASN A 32 -4.98 -45.38 -11.08
C ASN A 32 -3.62 -44.66 -11.03
N SER A 33 -2.51 -45.39 -11.29
CA SER A 33 -1.16 -44.77 -11.36
C SER A 33 -1.12 -43.69 -12.43
N ILE A 34 -1.58 -44.02 -13.65
CA ILE A 34 -1.64 -43.03 -14.75
C ILE A 34 -2.49 -41.81 -14.38
N PHE A 35 -3.61 -42.02 -13.71
CA PHE A 35 -4.48 -40.89 -13.28
C PHE A 35 -3.79 -40.00 -12.25
N VAL A 36 -3.09 -40.58 -11.27
CA VAL A 36 -2.30 -39.85 -10.26
C VAL A 36 -1.17 -39.07 -10.93
N ASP A 37 -0.47 -39.68 -11.85
CA ASP A 37 0.66 -39.05 -12.57
C ASP A 37 0.17 -37.91 -13.45
N LEU A 38 -0.94 -38.05 -14.15
CA LEU A 38 -1.56 -36.96 -14.93
C LEU A 38 -2.01 -35.80 -14.05
N THR A 39 -2.57 -36.08 -12.87
CA THR A 39 -2.98 -35.06 -11.91
C THR A 39 -1.77 -34.30 -11.36
N SER A 40 -0.71 -35.04 -11.01
CA SER A 40 0.55 -34.47 -10.55
C SER A 40 1.21 -33.61 -11.62
N TYR A 41 1.22 -34.06 -12.88
CA TYR A 41 1.71 -33.29 -14.02
C TYR A 41 0.92 -31.98 -14.21
N LYS A 42 -0.41 -32.03 -14.13
CA LYS A 42 -1.25 -30.83 -14.22
C LYS A 42 -0.92 -29.82 -13.13
N ASN A 43 -0.77 -30.27 -11.88
CA ASN A 43 -0.39 -29.39 -10.75
C ASN A 43 0.99 -28.79 -10.94
N LEU A 44 1.96 -29.59 -11.44
CA LEU A 44 3.31 -29.11 -11.76
C LEU A 44 3.27 -28.03 -12.85
N MET A 45 2.46 -28.22 -13.90
CA MET A 45 2.30 -27.21 -14.96
C MET A 45 1.67 -25.92 -14.47
N ILE A 46 0.68 -25.98 -13.55
CA ILE A 46 0.09 -24.79 -12.91
C ILE A 46 1.16 -24.04 -12.11
N SER A 47 1.94 -24.75 -11.30
CA SER A 47 3.01 -24.17 -10.50
C SER A 47 4.11 -23.56 -11.38
N LYS A 48 4.52 -24.28 -12.44
CA LYS A 48 5.45 -23.75 -13.45
C LYS A 48 4.95 -22.45 -14.07
N ASN A 49 3.69 -22.42 -14.50
CA ASN A 49 3.14 -21.23 -15.16
C ASN A 49 3.05 -20.03 -14.21
N LYS A 50 2.76 -20.25 -12.91
CA LYS A 50 2.81 -19.19 -11.89
C LYS A 50 4.23 -18.64 -11.73
N ILE A 51 5.23 -19.53 -11.63
CA ILE A 51 6.64 -19.11 -11.51
C ILE A 51 7.07 -18.34 -12.76
N LEU A 52 6.77 -18.89 -13.96
CA LEU A 52 7.11 -18.20 -15.22
C LEU A 52 6.36 -16.86 -15.37
N GLY A 53 5.12 -16.74 -14.84
CA GLY A 53 4.40 -15.48 -14.78
C GLY A 53 5.21 -14.42 -14.04
N VAL A 54 5.69 -14.75 -12.83
CA VAL A 54 6.52 -13.82 -12.04
C VAL A 54 7.87 -13.55 -12.71
N MET A 55 8.53 -14.58 -13.25
CA MET A 55 9.84 -14.42 -13.89
C MET A 55 9.79 -13.61 -15.19
N ASN A 56 8.65 -13.58 -15.87
CA ASN A 56 8.47 -12.86 -17.13
C ASN A 56 7.85 -11.45 -16.90
N GLU A 57 7.55 -11.07 -15.65
CA GLU A 57 7.17 -9.69 -15.37
C GLU A 57 8.31 -8.76 -15.82
N PRO A 58 7.98 -7.68 -16.55
CA PRO A 58 9.00 -6.73 -16.97
C PRO A 58 9.68 -6.11 -15.75
N GLU A 59 11.01 -6.12 -15.77
CA GLU A 59 11.78 -5.40 -14.75
C GLU A 59 11.49 -3.91 -14.85
N GLU A 60 11.42 -3.24 -13.71
CA GLU A 60 11.30 -1.80 -13.67
C GLU A 60 12.49 -1.14 -14.37
N THR A 61 12.21 -0.35 -15.40
CA THR A 61 13.22 0.39 -16.15
C THR A 61 13.23 1.85 -15.71
N GLY A 62 14.29 2.27 -15.03
CA GLY A 62 14.43 3.65 -14.60
C GLY A 62 15.90 4.01 -14.34
N SER A 63 16.22 5.30 -14.43
CA SER A 63 17.56 5.79 -14.07
C SER A 63 17.79 5.62 -12.59
N MET A 64 18.90 4.99 -12.24
CA MET A 64 19.39 4.86 -10.86
C MET A 64 20.17 6.09 -10.40
N GLU A 65 20.26 7.14 -11.23
CA GLU A 65 20.87 8.41 -10.81
C GLU A 65 20.04 9.07 -9.70
N PRO A 66 20.68 9.65 -8.68
CA PRO A 66 19.96 10.35 -7.61
C PRO A 66 19.08 11.47 -8.15
N LEU A 67 17.84 11.54 -7.68
CA LEU A 67 16.91 12.60 -8.05
C LEU A 67 17.28 13.89 -7.28
N GLN A 68 18.27 14.60 -7.79
CA GLN A 68 18.68 15.89 -7.22
C GLN A 68 17.83 17.02 -7.79
N THR A 69 17.04 17.66 -6.94
CA THR A 69 16.17 18.79 -7.30
C THR A 69 16.44 19.98 -6.40
N ALA A 70 16.28 21.20 -6.92
CA ALA A 70 16.43 22.41 -6.14
C ALA A 70 15.20 22.71 -5.25
N THR A 71 14.05 22.21 -5.64
CA THR A 71 12.77 22.32 -4.94
C THR A 71 12.09 20.95 -4.92
N HIS A 72 11.08 20.78 -4.08
CA HIS A 72 10.29 19.56 -3.98
C HIS A 72 8.83 19.82 -4.37
N GLU A 73 8.62 20.80 -5.25
CA GLU A 73 7.33 21.03 -5.90
C GLU A 73 6.95 19.78 -6.72
N ILE A 74 5.68 19.37 -6.62
CA ILE A 74 5.19 18.22 -7.39
C ILE A 74 4.18 18.74 -8.42
N THR A 75 4.40 18.39 -9.69
CA THR A 75 3.51 18.82 -10.79
C THR A 75 2.91 17.59 -11.46
N PHE A 76 1.61 17.58 -11.62
CA PHE A 76 0.85 16.67 -12.47
C PHE A 76 0.43 17.45 -13.72
N ASP A 77 0.82 16.96 -14.90
CA ASP A 77 0.44 17.54 -16.19
C ASP A 77 -0.31 16.50 -17.00
N SER A 78 -1.64 16.71 -17.10
CA SER A 78 -2.57 15.89 -17.88
C SER A 78 -2.45 14.39 -17.57
N VAL A 79 -2.32 14.03 -16.28
CA VAL A 79 -2.05 12.67 -15.85
C VAL A 79 -3.30 11.80 -15.93
N ASP A 80 -3.18 10.71 -16.67
CA ASP A 80 -4.17 9.62 -16.74
C ASP A 80 -3.65 8.39 -16.01
N PHE A 81 -4.56 7.67 -15.33
CA PHE A 81 -4.21 6.42 -14.66
C PHE A 81 -5.38 5.45 -14.56
N SER A 82 -5.07 4.16 -14.72
CA SER A 82 -6.00 3.04 -14.55
C SER A 82 -5.27 1.86 -13.91
N TYR A 83 -5.86 1.26 -12.85
CA TYR A 83 -5.35 -0.01 -12.30
C TYR A 83 -5.66 -1.18 -13.23
N VAL A 84 -6.81 -1.13 -13.89
CA VAL A 84 -7.26 -2.12 -14.87
C VAL A 84 -7.46 -1.42 -16.21
N PRO A 85 -6.93 -1.94 -17.31
CA PRO A 85 -7.15 -1.36 -18.64
C PRO A 85 -8.64 -1.14 -18.93
N GLY A 86 -9.01 0.08 -19.31
CA GLY A 86 -10.40 0.46 -19.61
C GLY A 86 -11.19 1.01 -18.43
N GLU A 87 -10.64 0.99 -17.21
CA GLU A 87 -11.27 1.55 -16.00
C GLU A 87 -10.48 2.77 -15.49
N PRO A 88 -10.67 3.97 -16.06
CA PRO A 88 -9.88 5.14 -15.71
C PRO A 88 -10.22 5.65 -14.32
N VAL A 89 -9.19 5.76 -13.45
CA VAL A 89 -9.26 6.31 -12.10
C VAL A 89 -8.91 7.79 -12.08
N LEU A 90 -7.81 8.18 -12.76
CA LEU A 90 -7.49 9.59 -13.00
C LEU A 90 -7.67 9.91 -14.48
N LYS A 91 -8.20 11.10 -14.76
CA LYS A 91 -8.58 11.57 -16.09
C LYS A 91 -8.05 12.99 -16.31
N HIS A 92 -6.89 13.09 -17.00
CA HIS A 92 -6.22 14.36 -17.26
C HIS A 92 -6.04 15.23 -16.01
N ALA A 93 -5.60 14.62 -14.91
CA ALA A 93 -5.37 15.33 -13.68
C ALA A 93 -4.21 16.32 -13.86
N THR A 94 -4.49 17.62 -13.65
CA THR A 94 -3.50 18.70 -13.78
C THR A 94 -3.56 19.59 -12.55
N PHE A 95 -2.47 19.63 -11.79
CA PHE A 95 -2.32 20.47 -10.60
C PHE A 95 -0.85 20.55 -10.17
N THR A 96 -0.55 21.47 -9.27
CA THR A 96 0.77 21.62 -8.66
C THR A 96 0.65 21.60 -7.14
N VAL A 97 1.52 20.86 -6.48
CA VAL A 97 1.75 20.88 -5.02
C VAL A 97 2.94 21.80 -4.77
N PRO A 98 2.75 22.98 -4.15
CA PRO A 98 3.83 23.93 -3.94
C PRO A 98 4.91 23.39 -2.98
N ASP A 99 6.16 23.75 -3.23
CA ASP A 99 7.29 23.39 -2.39
C ASP A 99 7.13 23.93 -0.96
N GLN A 100 7.48 23.10 0.04
CA GLN A 100 7.45 23.43 1.46
C GLN A 100 6.07 23.93 1.96
N LYS A 101 4.99 23.44 1.35
CA LYS A 101 3.60 23.78 1.67
C LYS A 101 2.78 22.53 1.98
N LEU A 102 1.72 22.72 2.75
CA LEU A 102 0.72 21.69 3.01
C LEU A 102 -0.39 21.76 1.96
N THR A 103 -0.47 20.75 1.13
CA THR A 103 -1.57 20.54 0.19
C THR A 103 -2.47 19.42 0.72
N ALA A 104 -3.74 19.73 0.93
CA ALA A 104 -4.74 18.75 1.31
C ALA A 104 -5.55 18.27 0.10
N ILE A 105 -5.79 16.97 0.00
CA ILE A 105 -6.65 16.37 -1.02
C ILE A 105 -7.92 15.87 -0.36
N VAL A 106 -9.07 16.37 -0.79
CA VAL A 106 -10.39 16.00 -0.29
C VAL A 106 -11.32 15.57 -1.44
N GLY A 107 -12.38 14.85 -1.15
CA GLY A 107 -13.34 14.40 -2.15
C GLY A 107 -14.00 13.09 -1.76
N ASP A 108 -14.95 12.63 -2.57
CA ASP A 108 -15.72 11.41 -2.32
C ASP A 108 -14.83 10.18 -2.27
N SER A 109 -15.32 9.12 -1.62
CA SER A 109 -14.65 7.81 -1.67
C SER A 109 -14.56 7.32 -3.12
N GLY A 110 -13.42 6.74 -3.50
CA GLY A 110 -13.19 6.26 -4.87
C GLY A 110 -12.89 7.37 -5.90
N SER A 111 -12.75 8.64 -5.52
CA SER A 111 -12.42 9.73 -6.46
C SER A 111 -10.97 9.73 -6.97
N GLY A 112 -10.10 8.85 -6.46
CA GLY A 112 -8.70 8.73 -6.89
C GLY A 112 -7.68 9.41 -5.96
N LYS A 113 -8.05 9.80 -4.73
CA LYS A 113 -7.13 10.49 -3.79
C LYS A 113 -5.89 9.68 -3.47
N SER A 114 -6.04 8.46 -2.96
CA SER A 114 -4.90 7.58 -2.62
C SER A 114 -4.09 7.20 -3.85
N THR A 115 -4.73 7.17 -5.03
CA THR A 115 -4.03 6.96 -6.31
C THR A 115 -3.02 8.07 -6.60
N ILE A 116 -3.32 9.33 -6.26
CA ILE A 116 -2.37 10.44 -6.39
C ILE A 116 -1.14 10.19 -5.53
N LEU A 117 -1.31 9.80 -4.25
CA LEU A 117 -0.17 9.49 -3.38
C LEU A 117 0.66 8.33 -3.92
N ASN A 118 0.00 7.26 -4.37
CA ASN A 118 0.67 6.09 -4.94
C ASN A 118 1.48 6.43 -6.20
N LEU A 119 1.00 7.35 -7.03
CA LEU A 119 1.72 7.82 -8.21
C LEU A 119 2.90 8.73 -7.84
N ILE A 120 2.77 9.59 -6.82
CA ILE A 120 3.89 10.41 -6.30
C ILE A 120 4.97 9.51 -5.71
N ALA A 121 4.58 8.48 -4.92
CA ALA A 121 5.49 7.48 -4.36
C ALA A 121 6.05 6.53 -5.42
N LYS A 122 5.57 6.62 -6.68
CA LYS A 122 5.93 5.73 -7.78
C LYS A 122 5.70 4.24 -7.47
N TYR A 123 4.67 3.91 -6.69
CA TYR A 123 4.19 2.52 -6.56
C TYR A 123 3.51 2.04 -7.84
N TYR A 124 3.05 2.98 -8.67
CA TYR A 124 2.50 2.75 -10.01
C TYR A 124 3.02 3.82 -10.96
N GLU A 125 3.01 3.51 -12.25
CA GLU A 125 3.31 4.47 -13.31
C GLU A 125 2.03 5.04 -13.92
N ALA A 126 2.05 6.34 -14.23
CA ALA A 126 0.96 6.97 -14.95
C ALA A 126 0.79 6.32 -16.34
N THR A 127 -0.47 6.10 -16.76
CA THR A 127 -0.77 5.57 -18.10
C THR A 127 -0.68 6.65 -19.20
N GLY A 128 -0.70 7.92 -18.79
CA GLY A 128 -0.53 9.07 -19.69
C GLY A 128 -0.18 10.32 -18.89
N GLY A 129 0.31 11.35 -19.57
CA GLY A 129 0.78 12.58 -18.94
C GLY A 129 2.13 12.46 -18.26
N THR A 130 2.47 13.47 -17.45
CA THR A 130 3.78 13.55 -16.79
C THR A 130 3.64 13.99 -15.34
N ILE A 131 4.37 13.30 -14.45
CA ILE A 131 4.54 13.70 -13.06
C ILE A 131 5.98 14.16 -12.90
N SER A 132 6.18 15.32 -12.27
CA SER A 132 7.50 15.89 -12.04
C SER A 132 7.69 16.27 -10.58
N ILE A 133 8.93 16.11 -10.06
CA ILE A 133 9.37 16.58 -8.74
C ILE A 133 10.49 17.60 -8.98
N GLY A 134 10.31 18.82 -8.47
CA GLY A 134 11.28 19.90 -8.68
C GLY A 134 11.58 20.17 -10.15
N GLY A 135 10.56 20.07 -11.01
CA GLY A 135 10.68 20.24 -12.47
C GLY A 135 11.30 19.06 -13.21
N LYS A 136 11.71 17.98 -12.54
CA LYS A 136 12.23 16.77 -13.19
C LYS A 136 11.15 15.70 -13.33
N PRO A 137 10.84 15.21 -14.55
CA PRO A 137 9.92 14.09 -14.76
C PRO A 137 10.41 12.83 -14.03
N ILE A 138 9.51 12.16 -13.30
CA ILE A 138 9.83 10.92 -12.58
C ILE A 138 9.53 9.65 -13.38
N ASN A 139 8.94 9.77 -14.57
CA ASN A 139 8.55 8.63 -15.41
C ASN A 139 9.71 7.69 -15.74
N HIS A 140 10.92 8.23 -15.87
CA HIS A 140 12.14 7.48 -16.20
C HIS A 140 13.14 7.37 -15.06
N VAL A 141 12.72 7.69 -13.84
CA VAL A 141 13.52 7.56 -12.62
C VAL A 141 13.11 6.26 -11.93
N ALA A 142 14.04 5.47 -11.41
CA ALA A 142 13.72 4.27 -10.66
C ALA A 142 12.92 4.62 -9.39
N ALA A 143 11.93 3.79 -9.03
CA ALA A 143 11.06 4.02 -7.87
C ALA A 143 11.88 4.20 -6.58
N GLU A 144 12.95 3.43 -6.42
CA GLU A 144 13.88 3.54 -5.28
C GLU A 144 14.41 4.98 -5.11
N ARG A 145 14.77 5.66 -6.21
CA ARG A 145 15.28 7.03 -6.18
C ARG A 145 14.21 8.07 -5.87
N VAL A 146 12.98 7.82 -6.30
CA VAL A 146 11.83 8.65 -5.91
C VAL A 146 11.50 8.42 -4.44
N LEU A 147 11.49 7.18 -3.98
CA LEU A 147 11.23 6.82 -2.60
C LEU A 147 12.27 7.36 -1.61
N GLU A 148 13.52 7.60 -2.03
CA GLU A 148 14.51 8.31 -1.19
C GLU A 148 14.03 9.72 -0.82
N GLN A 149 13.26 10.38 -1.70
CA GLN A 149 12.74 11.74 -1.48
C GLN A 149 11.39 11.77 -0.76
N VAL A 150 10.75 10.63 -0.57
CA VAL A 150 9.37 10.53 -0.08
C VAL A 150 9.31 9.73 1.22
N SER A 151 8.66 10.25 2.25
CA SER A 151 8.17 9.50 3.41
C SER A 151 6.66 9.36 3.30
N MET A 152 6.12 8.17 3.55
CA MET A 152 4.69 7.91 3.50
C MET A 152 4.17 7.34 4.81
N VAL A 153 3.02 7.82 5.24
CA VAL A 153 2.22 7.26 6.34
C VAL A 153 0.92 6.77 5.72
N ASP A 154 0.82 5.46 5.57
CA ASP A 154 -0.32 4.80 4.93
C ASP A 154 -1.50 4.66 5.89
N GLN A 155 -2.70 4.52 5.33
CA GLN A 155 -3.91 4.17 6.06
C GLN A 155 -3.80 2.76 6.64
N ASP A 156 -3.36 1.79 5.83
CA ASP A 156 -3.14 0.41 6.24
C ASP A 156 -1.68 0.21 6.64
N ILE A 157 -1.43 0.24 7.95
CA ILE A 157 -0.07 0.18 8.49
C ILE A 157 0.41 -1.25 8.54
N PHE A 158 1.49 -1.53 7.84
CA PHE A 158 2.19 -2.79 7.91
C PHE A 158 3.37 -2.72 8.91
N LEU A 159 3.43 -3.68 9.83
CA LEU A 159 4.58 -3.91 10.70
C LEU A 159 5.13 -5.33 10.46
N PHE A 160 6.45 -5.43 10.38
CA PHE A 160 7.12 -6.72 10.32
C PHE A 160 7.00 -7.45 11.66
N ASP A 161 6.98 -8.78 11.64
CA ASP A 161 7.05 -9.59 12.86
C ASP A 161 8.46 -9.53 13.47
N ASP A 162 8.73 -8.40 14.10
CA ASP A 162 10.02 -8.02 14.65
C ASP A 162 9.81 -7.14 15.91
N THR A 163 10.88 -6.63 16.50
CA THR A 163 10.78 -5.69 17.63
C THR A 163 10.24 -4.32 17.18
N ILE A 164 9.71 -3.53 18.10
CA ILE A 164 9.31 -2.14 17.82
C ILE A 164 10.53 -1.34 17.32
N ARG A 165 11.69 -1.52 17.94
CA ARG A 165 12.95 -0.88 17.57
C ARG A 165 13.32 -1.15 16.12
N ASP A 166 13.32 -2.42 15.73
CA ASP A 166 13.73 -2.80 14.38
C ASP A 166 12.70 -2.39 13.33
N ASN A 167 11.41 -2.45 13.68
CA ASN A 167 10.37 -1.89 12.85
C ASN A 167 10.59 -0.41 12.52
N ILE A 168 11.05 0.40 13.47
CA ILE A 168 11.34 1.82 13.23
C ILE A 168 12.65 1.97 12.46
N ARG A 169 13.67 1.16 12.78
CA ARG A 169 14.98 1.17 12.13
C ARG A 169 14.91 0.85 10.63
N HIS A 170 13.90 0.08 10.17
CA HIS A 170 13.69 -0.18 8.73
C HIS A 170 13.59 1.10 7.89
N ALA A 171 13.13 2.21 8.47
CA ALA A 171 13.07 3.50 7.77
C ALA A 171 14.47 4.09 7.47
N ARG A 172 15.45 3.80 8.32
CA ARG A 172 16.87 4.20 8.18
C ARG A 172 17.76 3.18 8.87
N PRO A 173 18.30 2.16 8.14
CA PRO A 173 19.01 1.02 8.72
C PRO A 173 20.21 1.39 9.59
N ASN A 174 20.88 2.51 9.29
CA ASN A 174 22.07 2.98 10.01
C ASN A 174 21.73 3.93 11.19
N ALA A 175 20.44 4.07 11.56
CA ALA A 175 20.04 4.92 12.68
C ALA A 175 20.51 4.33 14.01
N THR A 176 21.03 5.22 14.88
CA THR A 176 21.38 4.89 16.25
C THR A 176 20.11 4.71 17.11
N ASP A 177 20.23 4.01 18.22
CA ASP A 177 19.10 3.84 19.16
C ASP A 177 18.60 5.18 19.68
N THR A 178 19.48 6.15 19.90
CA THR A 178 19.11 7.50 20.32
C THR A 178 18.23 8.20 19.27
N GLU A 179 18.58 8.12 17.98
CA GLU A 179 17.78 8.71 16.90
C GLU A 179 16.40 8.04 16.78
N ILE A 180 16.34 6.73 17.01
CA ILE A 180 15.07 5.98 17.04
C ILE A 180 14.20 6.47 18.22
N GLU A 181 14.77 6.59 19.41
CA GLU A 181 14.06 7.08 20.60
C GLU A 181 13.62 8.54 20.45
N ASP A 182 14.44 9.39 19.80
CA ASP A 182 14.08 10.78 19.50
C ASP A 182 12.88 10.84 18.54
N ALA A 183 12.89 10.07 17.45
CA ALA A 183 11.78 9.97 16.53
C ALA A 183 10.51 9.45 17.23
N CYS A 184 10.65 8.51 18.17
CA CYS A 184 9.52 8.02 18.96
C CYS A 184 8.96 9.06 19.93
N ARG A 185 9.80 9.92 20.49
CA ARG A 185 9.34 11.04 21.35
C ARG A 185 8.53 12.05 20.52
N GLU A 186 9.00 12.40 19.34
CA GLU A 186 8.30 13.30 18.43
C GLU A 186 6.98 12.70 17.91
N ALA A 187 6.95 11.39 17.68
CA ALA A 187 5.76 10.65 17.28
C ALA A 187 4.81 10.30 18.44
N ASN A 188 5.09 10.76 19.67
CA ASN A 188 4.32 10.43 20.87
C ASN A 188 4.17 8.93 21.15
N CYS A 189 5.16 8.11 20.74
CA CYS A 189 5.14 6.66 20.98
C CYS A 189 6.10 6.20 22.10
N ASP A 190 7.13 6.97 22.46
CA ASP A 190 8.09 6.61 23.51
C ASP A 190 7.41 6.28 24.85
N SER A 191 6.40 7.04 25.23
CA SER A 191 5.72 6.89 26.53
C SER A 191 5.00 5.55 26.69
N PHE A 192 4.34 5.03 25.65
CA PHE A 192 3.69 3.72 25.72
C PHE A 192 4.70 2.58 25.54
N ILE A 193 5.72 2.77 24.68
CA ILE A 193 6.77 1.77 24.48
C ILE A 193 7.51 1.49 25.80
N ARG A 194 7.89 2.52 26.54
CA ARG A 194 8.59 2.36 27.84
C ARG A 194 7.73 1.72 28.94
N LYS A 195 6.41 1.71 28.79
CA LYS A 195 5.50 1.02 29.73
C LYS A 195 5.37 -0.48 29.43
N MET A 196 5.77 -0.93 28.24
CA MET A 196 5.78 -2.34 27.90
C MET A 196 6.89 -3.09 28.63
N GLU A 197 6.69 -4.37 28.93
CA GLU A 197 7.62 -5.19 29.71
C GLU A 197 9.05 -5.21 29.12
N LYS A 198 9.16 -5.27 27.78
CA LYS A 198 10.45 -5.28 27.07
C LYS A 198 10.79 -3.94 26.40
N GLY A 199 10.01 -2.89 26.66
CA GLY A 199 10.23 -1.58 26.05
C GLY A 199 10.34 -1.63 24.52
N TYR A 200 11.39 -1.08 23.97
CA TYR A 200 11.66 -1.06 22.53
C TYR A 200 11.91 -2.44 21.91
N ASP A 201 12.29 -3.43 22.72
CA ASP A 201 12.54 -4.80 22.28
C ASP A 201 11.27 -5.68 22.35
N THR A 202 10.11 -5.06 22.53
CA THR A 202 8.81 -5.72 22.50
C THR A 202 8.49 -6.18 21.08
N PRO A 203 8.18 -7.49 20.87
CA PRO A 203 7.71 -7.98 19.57
C PRO A 203 6.38 -7.35 19.19
N THR A 204 6.22 -7.01 17.92
CA THR A 204 4.98 -6.43 17.38
C THR A 204 3.96 -7.51 16.96
N GLY A 205 4.43 -8.73 16.72
CA GLY A 205 3.65 -9.83 16.13
C GLY A 205 3.39 -9.66 14.64
N GLU A 206 2.77 -10.67 14.05
CA GLU A 206 2.45 -10.67 12.61
C GLU A 206 1.55 -9.46 12.28
N ASN A 207 2.04 -8.61 11.37
CA ASN A 207 1.39 -7.34 10.98
C ASN A 207 1.04 -6.42 12.18
N GLY A 208 1.81 -6.48 13.26
CA GLY A 208 1.62 -5.64 14.44
C GLY A 208 0.36 -5.95 15.25
N ASN A 209 -0.15 -7.20 15.20
CA ASN A 209 -1.39 -7.62 15.86
C ASN A 209 -1.35 -7.54 17.40
N LEU A 210 -0.17 -7.39 18.01
CA LEU A 210 0.01 -7.20 19.44
C LEU A 210 -0.13 -5.74 19.87
N LEU A 211 -0.33 -4.81 18.93
CA LEU A 211 -0.46 -3.38 19.16
C LEU A 211 -1.85 -2.87 18.78
N SER A 212 -2.32 -1.86 19.50
CA SER A 212 -3.55 -1.13 19.11
C SER A 212 -3.37 -0.37 17.79
N GLY A 213 -4.47 0.01 17.13
CA GLY A 213 -4.43 0.80 15.91
C GLY A 213 -3.65 2.11 16.05
N GLY A 214 -3.89 2.84 17.15
CA GLY A 214 -3.18 4.09 17.42
C GLY A 214 -1.70 3.93 17.74
N GLU A 215 -1.29 2.83 18.36
CA GLU A 215 0.13 2.51 18.60
C GLU A 215 0.83 2.22 17.27
N ARG A 216 0.22 1.39 16.41
CA ARG A 216 0.76 1.13 15.05
C ARG A 216 0.90 2.43 14.26
N GLN A 217 -0.13 3.31 14.31
CA GLN A 217 -0.10 4.61 13.62
C GLN A 217 1.08 5.47 14.08
N ARG A 218 1.31 5.60 15.39
CA ARG A 218 2.43 6.38 15.92
C ARG A 218 3.79 5.78 15.56
N ILE A 219 3.90 4.45 15.49
CA ILE A 219 5.12 3.78 14.99
C ILE A 219 5.36 4.12 13.50
N SER A 220 4.32 4.12 12.67
CA SER A 220 4.42 4.53 11.27
C SER A 220 4.85 5.99 11.13
N ILE A 221 4.32 6.88 11.97
CA ILE A 221 4.75 8.29 12.03
C ILE A 221 6.22 8.40 12.47
N ALA A 222 6.66 7.61 13.47
CA ALA A 222 8.05 7.56 13.90
C ALA A 222 8.99 7.12 12.77
N ARG A 223 8.57 6.16 11.93
CA ARG A 223 9.31 5.79 10.70
C ARG A 223 9.46 6.98 9.75
N ALA A 224 8.39 7.74 9.52
CA ALA A 224 8.42 8.90 8.64
C ALA A 224 9.31 10.04 9.19
N ILE A 225 9.29 10.27 10.51
CA ILE A 225 10.19 11.22 11.20
C ILE A 225 11.63 10.77 11.06
N LEU A 226 11.94 9.51 11.39
CA LEU A 226 13.30 8.97 11.33
C LEU A 226 13.89 9.01 9.91
N LYS A 227 13.08 8.71 8.89
CA LYS A 227 13.48 8.77 7.49
C LYS A 227 13.81 10.19 7.05
N ASN A 228 13.07 11.16 7.52
CA ASN A 228 13.27 12.59 7.33
C ASN A 228 13.37 13.03 5.86
N SER A 229 12.51 12.48 5.00
CA SER A 229 12.47 12.86 3.57
C SER A 229 11.86 14.25 3.37
N PRO A 230 12.24 14.98 2.29
CA PRO A 230 11.73 16.33 2.00
C PRO A 230 10.25 16.37 1.57
N ILE A 231 9.72 15.25 1.06
CA ILE A 231 8.31 15.09 0.68
C ILE A 231 7.65 14.14 1.67
N LEU A 232 6.49 14.53 2.19
CA LEU A 232 5.69 13.75 3.13
C LEU A 232 4.31 13.49 2.55
N LEU A 233 3.93 12.23 2.46
CA LEU A 233 2.60 11.78 2.04
C LEU A 233 1.87 11.20 3.23
N LEU A 234 0.64 11.68 3.48
CA LEU A 234 -0.21 11.23 4.58
C LEU A 234 -1.55 10.74 4.01
N ASP A 235 -1.81 9.44 4.10
CA ASP A 235 -3.09 8.86 3.69
C ASP A 235 -3.94 8.57 4.93
N GLU A 236 -4.98 9.38 5.14
CA GLU A 236 -6.01 9.19 6.20
C GLU A 236 -5.46 8.86 7.60
N ALA A 237 -4.36 9.48 7.99
CA ALA A 237 -3.57 9.13 9.17
C ALA A 237 -4.33 9.20 10.53
N THR A 238 -5.62 9.55 10.56
CA THR A 238 -6.41 9.70 11.79
C THR A 238 -7.71 8.88 11.79
N ALA A 239 -7.95 8.03 10.81
CA ALA A 239 -9.20 7.27 10.71
C ALA A 239 -9.29 6.14 11.76
N SER A 240 -10.49 5.95 12.34
CA SER A 240 -10.86 4.78 13.17
C SER A 240 -10.10 4.62 14.51
N LEU A 241 -9.63 5.70 15.14
CA LEU A 241 -8.97 5.67 16.44
C LEU A 241 -9.93 6.06 17.57
N ASP A 242 -9.65 5.58 18.78
CA ASP A 242 -10.29 6.11 20.00
C ASP A 242 -9.81 7.55 20.28
N ILE A 243 -10.58 8.29 21.07
CA ILE A 243 -10.37 9.74 21.30
C ILE A 243 -8.97 10.06 21.83
N GLU A 244 -8.43 9.20 22.71
CA GLU A 244 -7.12 9.43 23.34
C GLU A 244 -5.98 9.19 22.35
N ASN A 245 -6.06 8.11 21.57
CA ASN A 245 -5.12 7.81 20.51
C ASN A 245 -5.21 8.82 19.33
N GLU A 246 -6.42 9.27 18.98
CA GLU A 246 -6.62 10.28 17.95
C GLU A 246 -5.89 11.60 18.30
N LEU A 247 -5.99 12.06 19.55
CA LEU A 247 -5.30 13.27 19.99
C LEU A 247 -3.77 13.10 19.93
N ALA A 248 -3.24 11.95 20.38
CA ALA A 248 -1.82 11.66 20.32
C ALA A 248 -1.28 11.58 18.89
N VAL A 249 -2.05 11.00 17.95
CA VAL A 249 -1.71 10.95 16.52
C VAL A 249 -1.77 12.35 15.90
N LYS A 250 -2.80 13.14 16.17
CA LYS A 250 -2.89 14.54 15.70
C LYS A 250 -1.68 15.36 16.14
N GLN A 251 -1.25 15.20 17.39
CA GLN A 251 -0.06 15.89 17.91
C GLN A 251 1.24 15.40 17.22
N ALA A 252 1.37 14.10 16.95
CA ALA A 252 2.50 13.54 16.22
C ALA A 252 2.57 14.09 14.79
N ILE A 253 1.43 14.16 14.09
CA ILE A 253 1.33 14.78 12.75
C ILE A 253 1.69 16.28 12.83
N ALA A 254 1.17 17.00 13.83
CA ALA A 254 1.51 18.41 14.01
C ALA A 254 3.01 18.64 14.26
N ASN A 255 3.69 17.74 14.97
CA ASN A 255 5.14 17.78 15.13
C ASN A 255 5.86 17.55 13.80
N LEU A 256 5.44 16.55 13.04
CA LEU A 256 5.99 16.22 11.72
C LEU A 256 5.84 17.39 10.71
N LEU A 257 4.75 18.18 10.82
CA LEU A 257 4.47 19.33 9.96
C LEU A 257 5.25 20.61 10.36
N LYS A 258 5.97 20.64 11.50
CA LYS A 258 6.76 21.83 11.91
C LYS A 258 7.97 22.05 11.02
N GLU A 259 8.48 21.02 10.38
CA GLU A 259 9.60 21.12 9.46
C GLU A 259 9.11 21.65 8.09
N LYS A 260 9.99 22.38 7.40
CA LYS A 260 9.71 22.88 6.06
C LYS A 260 9.79 21.74 5.05
N LYS A 261 8.70 20.99 4.91
CA LYS A 261 8.55 19.88 3.97
C LYS A 261 7.41 20.14 2.99
N THR A 262 7.51 19.57 1.81
CA THR A 262 6.37 19.50 0.89
C THR A 262 5.44 18.39 1.36
N VAL A 263 4.22 18.73 1.75
CA VAL A 263 3.28 17.78 2.36
C VAL A 263 2.04 17.61 1.50
N VAL A 264 1.69 16.37 1.21
CA VAL A 264 0.40 16.00 0.59
C VAL A 264 -0.38 15.15 1.58
N MET A 265 -1.54 15.62 2.00
CA MET A 265 -2.38 14.95 2.98
C MET A 265 -3.75 14.62 2.38
N ILE A 266 -4.18 13.38 2.49
CA ILE A 266 -5.58 13.01 2.27
C ILE A 266 -6.31 13.05 3.60
N ALA A 267 -7.44 13.73 3.63
CA ALA A 267 -8.27 13.84 4.82
C ALA A 267 -9.74 13.61 4.49
N HIS A 268 -10.42 12.86 5.36
CA HIS A 268 -11.88 12.71 5.35
C HIS A 268 -12.57 13.82 6.14
N THR A 269 -11.90 14.35 7.16
CA THR A 269 -12.43 15.41 8.03
C THR A 269 -11.89 16.76 7.57
N LEU A 270 -12.78 17.63 7.12
CA LEU A 270 -12.39 18.94 6.57
C LEU A 270 -11.86 19.91 7.63
N SER A 271 -12.25 19.73 8.89
CA SER A 271 -11.75 20.55 10.01
C SER A 271 -10.22 20.43 10.20
N ILE A 272 -9.59 19.32 9.78
CA ILE A 272 -8.15 19.12 9.87
C ILE A 272 -7.42 19.92 8.80
N VAL A 273 -8.02 20.07 7.62
CA VAL A 273 -7.37 20.67 6.44
C VAL A 273 -7.70 22.15 6.23
N LYS A 274 -8.52 22.76 7.10
CA LYS A 274 -8.89 24.18 6.98
C LYS A 274 -7.70 25.15 6.98
N ASN A 275 -6.57 24.74 7.60
CA ASN A 275 -5.35 25.54 7.67
C ASN A 275 -4.31 25.10 6.62
N ALA A 276 -4.67 24.25 5.65
CA ALA A 276 -3.78 23.89 4.56
C ALA A 276 -3.52 25.10 3.65
N ASP A 277 -2.29 25.21 3.15
CA ASP A 277 -1.91 26.26 2.20
C ASP A 277 -2.68 26.14 0.87
N GLN A 278 -3.03 24.89 0.51
CA GLN A 278 -3.84 24.57 -0.66
C GLN A 278 -4.74 23.38 -0.37
N ILE A 279 -5.95 23.41 -0.90
CA ILE A 279 -6.91 22.31 -0.88
C ILE A 279 -7.25 21.96 -2.32
N LEU A 280 -7.09 20.69 -2.68
CA LEU A 280 -7.49 20.10 -3.96
C LEU A 280 -8.76 19.27 -3.73
N VAL A 281 -9.83 19.61 -4.42
CA VAL A 281 -11.11 18.88 -4.33
C VAL A 281 -11.21 17.92 -5.51
N MET A 282 -11.24 16.65 -5.23
CA MET A 282 -11.37 15.59 -6.22
C MET A 282 -12.83 15.30 -6.59
N GLY A 283 -13.08 15.06 -7.86
CA GLY A 283 -14.36 14.59 -8.37
C GLY A 283 -14.19 13.83 -9.68
N ASP A 284 -14.75 12.63 -9.74
CA ASP A 284 -14.75 11.78 -10.96
C ASP A 284 -13.38 11.61 -11.61
N GLY A 285 -12.32 11.46 -10.81
CA GLY A 285 -10.94 11.28 -11.26
C GLY A 285 -10.25 12.56 -11.74
N ARG A 286 -10.80 13.75 -11.42
CA ARG A 286 -10.26 15.06 -11.79
C ARG A 286 -10.18 16.00 -10.59
N ILE A 287 -9.37 17.04 -10.72
CA ILE A 287 -9.41 18.16 -9.78
C ILE A 287 -10.60 19.06 -10.17
N ALA A 288 -11.63 19.05 -9.33
CA ALA A 288 -12.83 19.85 -9.54
C ALA A 288 -12.65 21.30 -9.07
N GLU A 289 -11.98 21.49 -7.92
CA GLU A 289 -11.72 22.79 -7.34
C GLU A 289 -10.33 22.82 -6.69
N SER A 290 -9.71 23.98 -6.67
CA SER A 290 -8.44 24.25 -5.98
C SER A 290 -8.44 25.63 -5.37
N GLY A 291 -7.86 25.79 -4.19
CA GLY A 291 -7.74 27.04 -3.46
C GLY A 291 -7.53 26.86 -1.97
N THR A 292 -7.53 27.94 -1.21
CA THR A 292 -7.55 27.91 0.25
C THR A 292 -8.96 27.61 0.78
N HIS A 293 -9.07 27.31 2.07
CA HIS A 293 -10.38 27.11 2.73
C HIS A 293 -11.35 28.26 2.49
N GLU A 294 -10.90 29.49 2.67
CA GLU A 294 -11.72 30.70 2.53
C GLU A 294 -12.17 30.90 1.08
N GLU A 295 -11.24 30.72 0.12
CA GLU A 295 -11.55 30.86 -1.30
C GLU A 295 -12.58 29.82 -1.75
N LEU A 296 -12.43 28.56 -1.33
CA LEU A 296 -13.34 27.48 -1.70
C LEU A 296 -14.72 27.62 -1.06
N LEU A 297 -14.80 28.13 0.17
CA LEU A 297 -16.08 28.46 0.79
C LEU A 297 -16.78 29.60 0.04
N ALA A 298 -16.04 30.67 -0.34
CA ALA A 298 -16.57 31.79 -1.09
C ALA A 298 -17.08 31.40 -2.50
N LYS A 299 -16.46 30.40 -3.15
CA LYS A 299 -16.93 29.84 -4.43
C LYS A 299 -18.29 29.15 -4.32
N GLY A 300 -18.67 28.65 -3.13
CA GLY A 300 -19.95 27.97 -2.92
C GLY A 300 -20.10 26.64 -3.67
N GLY A 301 -19.00 26.03 -4.07
CA GLY A 301 -18.94 24.81 -4.88
C GLY A 301 -18.99 23.53 -4.06
N LYS A 302 -18.37 22.46 -4.59
CA LYS A 302 -18.35 21.13 -3.98
C LYS A 302 -17.74 21.15 -2.59
N TYR A 303 -16.63 21.87 -2.39
CA TYR A 303 -16.00 22.01 -1.08
C TYR A 303 -16.95 22.63 -0.03
N ALA A 304 -17.62 23.72 -0.38
CA ALA A 304 -18.56 24.38 0.52
C ALA A 304 -19.74 23.47 0.88
N ALA A 305 -20.25 22.69 -0.08
CA ALA A 305 -21.30 21.70 0.17
C ALA A 305 -20.83 20.61 1.16
N MET A 306 -19.61 20.08 0.99
CA MET A 306 -19.00 19.08 1.88
C MET A 306 -18.80 19.66 3.29
N TRP A 307 -18.26 20.87 3.40
CA TRP A 307 -18.07 21.57 4.66
C TRP A 307 -19.37 21.76 5.44
N ASN A 308 -20.42 22.27 4.76
CA ASN A 308 -21.72 22.48 5.38
C ASN A 308 -22.38 21.16 5.83
N ALA A 309 -22.15 20.07 5.11
CA ALA A 309 -22.63 18.74 5.51
C ALA A 309 -21.93 18.25 6.78
N GLU A 310 -20.59 18.40 6.88
CA GLU A 310 -19.80 18.02 8.06
C GLU A 310 -20.23 18.81 9.31
N GLN A 311 -20.43 20.14 9.17
CA GLN A 311 -20.85 20.97 10.29
C GLN A 311 -22.25 20.58 10.83
N LYS A 312 -23.16 20.11 9.99
CA LYS A 312 -24.49 19.65 10.41
C LYS A 312 -24.45 18.32 11.16
N ILE A 313 -23.44 17.48 10.93
CA ILE A 313 -23.27 16.20 11.63
C ILE A 313 -22.60 16.43 13.00
N SER A 314 -21.78 17.48 13.10
CA SER A 314 -21.02 17.81 14.32
C SER A 314 -21.77 18.72 15.30
N ALA A 315 -22.94 19.24 14.92
CA ALA A 315 -23.84 20.07 15.71
C ALA A 315 -24.99 19.26 16.31
#